data_670fdf392cee725122a04e099dbf8379
#
_entry.id   670fdf392cee725122a04e099dbf8379
#
_cell.length_a   1.000
_cell.length_b   1.000
_cell.length_c   1.000
_cell.angle_alpha   90.00
_cell.angle_beta   90.00
_cell.angle_gamma   90.00
#
_symmetry.space_group_name_H-M   'P 1'
#
loop_
_entity.id
_entity.type
_entity.pdbx_description
1 polymer ?
#
loop_
_entity_poly.entity_id
_entity_poly.type
_entity_poly.pdbx_seq_one_letter_code
_entity_poly.pdbx_strand_id
1 'polypeptide(L)'
;MTDVTDRYDRMAAGYERWWAPVLAPSVVTVLDRLEPVIEAGATELLDVGVGTGNLSRPALARWPGVRVTGIDASREMVATTEALLADAGDDRGARFSGRVAFAAELPFDDATFDAAMSSFVLQLVPSRAKALREIRRILRPGGMFAYVTWLVDERAFAPDRIFDALLDEFGFDDDEDRPRSGDIPSVERAASEMRRAGFRGVEASRAVLDHAFTVDGYISFLTEYDEETLFEDMGRSERRRFLIRFRERLMALDPDQLHFRAAIVYASGVRSG
;
A
#
# COMPACT_ATOMS: atom_id res chain seq x y z
N MET A 1 -1.72 17.78 -4.67
CA MET A 1 -0.63 16.81 -4.95
C MET A 1 0.52 16.95 -3.96
N THR A 2 0.89 18.12 -3.53
CA THR A 2 1.88 18.36 -2.46
C THR A 2 1.48 17.76 -1.11
N ASP A 3 0.22 17.83 -0.72
CA ASP A 3 -0.26 17.39 0.59
C ASP A 3 -0.08 15.89 0.86
N VAL A 4 -0.42 15.03 -0.10
CA VAL A 4 -0.26 13.56 0.04
C VAL A 4 1.22 13.17 0.06
N THR A 5 2.05 13.76 -0.79
CA THR A 5 3.50 13.48 -0.84
C THR A 5 4.19 13.91 0.45
N ASP A 6 3.89 15.13 0.92
CA ASP A 6 4.45 15.68 2.17
C ASP A 6 4.03 14.84 3.40
N ARG A 7 2.82 14.28 3.38
CA ARG A 7 2.35 13.33 4.41
C ARG A 7 3.23 12.06 4.42
N TYR A 8 3.42 11.41 3.27
CA TYR A 8 4.22 10.19 3.19
C TYR A 8 5.70 10.43 3.48
N ASP A 9 6.26 11.60 3.14
CA ASP A 9 7.62 11.97 3.52
C ASP A 9 7.79 12.00 5.05
N ARG A 10 6.84 12.58 5.78
CA ARG A 10 6.87 12.62 7.26
C ARG A 10 6.65 11.26 7.91
N MET A 11 5.84 10.41 7.29
CA MET A 11 5.34 9.16 7.88
C MET A 11 6.16 7.91 7.50
N ALA A 12 7.23 8.03 6.70
CA ALA A 12 7.93 6.86 6.14
C ALA A 12 8.41 5.86 7.21
N ALA A 13 9.02 6.34 8.30
CA ALA A 13 9.50 5.48 9.39
C ALA A 13 8.35 4.80 10.16
N GLY A 14 7.29 5.54 10.45
CA GLY A 14 6.09 5.00 11.08
C GLY A 14 5.37 4.02 10.17
N TYR A 15 5.31 4.32 8.86
CA TYR A 15 4.72 3.43 7.86
C TYR A 15 5.41 2.06 7.84
N GLU A 16 6.76 2.01 7.79
CA GLU A 16 7.50 0.73 7.80
C GLU A 16 7.25 -0.06 9.08
N ARG A 17 7.19 0.62 10.21
CA ARG A 17 7.02 -0.04 11.50
C ARG A 17 5.60 -0.55 11.74
N TRP A 18 4.59 0.24 11.36
CA TRP A 18 3.22 0.03 11.79
C TRP A 18 2.27 -0.41 10.67
N TRP A 19 2.39 0.17 9.47
CA TRP A 19 1.43 -0.09 8.39
C TRP A 19 1.91 -1.13 7.38
N ALA A 20 3.20 -1.12 7.03
CA ALA A 20 3.77 -2.10 6.11
C ALA A 20 3.53 -3.56 6.54
N PRO A 21 3.66 -3.94 7.85
CA PRO A 21 3.34 -5.29 8.31
C PRO A 21 1.85 -5.67 8.15
N VAL A 22 0.93 -4.71 8.29
CA VAL A 22 -0.51 -4.94 8.06
C VAL A 22 -0.76 -5.32 6.60
N LEU A 23 -0.08 -4.68 5.66
CA LEU A 23 -0.23 -4.89 4.23
C LEU A 23 0.56 -6.09 3.69
N ALA A 24 1.62 -6.51 4.37
CA ALA A 24 2.56 -7.54 3.91
C ALA A 24 1.90 -8.87 3.45
N PRO A 25 0.85 -9.40 4.11
CA PRO A 25 0.21 -10.63 3.65
C PRO A 25 -0.39 -10.53 2.24
N SER A 26 -0.78 -9.32 1.80
CA SER A 26 -1.41 -9.10 0.49
C SER A 26 -0.43 -9.14 -0.68
N VAL A 27 0.87 -8.95 -0.46
CA VAL A 27 1.85 -8.84 -1.56
C VAL A 27 2.14 -10.19 -2.22
N VAL A 28 1.98 -11.30 -1.49
CA VAL A 28 2.25 -12.65 -2.01
C VAL A 28 1.45 -12.93 -3.28
N THR A 29 0.15 -12.65 -3.26
CA THR A 29 -0.72 -12.86 -4.43
C THR A 29 -0.33 -11.98 -5.63
N VAL A 30 0.20 -10.76 -5.41
CA VAL A 30 0.70 -9.93 -6.51
C VAL A 30 1.91 -10.60 -7.15
N LEU A 31 2.84 -11.11 -6.35
CA LEU A 31 4.03 -11.83 -6.85
C LEU A 31 3.64 -13.14 -7.54
N ASP A 32 2.71 -13.92 -6.97
CA ASP A 32 2.24 -15.17 -7.60
C ASP A 32 1.65 -14.92 -8.99
N ARG A 33 0.95 -13.80 -9.19
CA ARG A 33 0.44 -13.43 -10.52
C ARG A 33 1.53 -13.08 -11.53
N LEU A 34 2.69 -12.64 -11.07
CA LEU A 34 3.85 -12.34 -11.94
C LEU A 34 4.73 -13.56 -12.20
N GLU A 35 4.60 -14.65 -11.44
CA GLU A 35 5.42 -15.85 -11.61
C GLU A 35 5.50 -16.33 -13.05
N PRO A 36 4.38 -16.44 -13.83
CA PRO A 36 4.45 -16.95 -15.20
C PRO A 36 5.34 -16.12 -16.13
N VAL A 37 5.37 -14.80 -15.99
CA VAL A 37 6.23 -13.94 -16.82
C VAL A 37 7.69 -14.02 -16.37
N ILE A 38 7.94 -14.20 -15.06
CA ILE A 38 9.29 -14.43 -14.53
C ILE A 38 9.85 -15.78 -15.02
N GLU A 39 9.07 -16.85 -14.95
CA GLU A 39 9.45 -18.18 -15.47
C GLU A 39 9.70 -18.15 -16.99
N ALA A 40 9.02 -17.27 -17.72
CA ALA A 40 9.25 -17.01 -19.13
C ALA A 40 10.53 -16.18 -19.42
N GLY A 41 11.28 -15.77 -18.39
CA GLY A 41 12.58 -15.09 -18.52
C GLY A 41 12.53 -13.57 -18.30
N ALA A 42 11.48 -13.01 -17.70
CA ALA A 42 11.43 -11.61 -17.32
C ALA A 42 12.47 -11.30 -16.22
N THR A 43 13.19 -10.19 -16.38
CA THR A 43 14.25 -9.76 -15.45
C THR A 43 14.14 -8.32 -15.01
N GLU A 44 13.47 -7.46 -15.77
CA GLU A 44 13.34 -6.02 -15.47
C GLU A 44 11.93 -5.73 -14.97
N LEU A 45 11.80 -5.43 -13.68
CA LEU A 45 10.54 -5.15 -13.01
C LEU A 45 10.44 -3.69 -12.59
N LEU A 46 9.23 -3.11 -12.69
CA LEU A 46 8.89 -1.81 -12.11
C LEU A 46 7.95 -2.00 -10.91
N ASP A 47 8.31 -1.43 -9.77
CA ASP A 47 7.43 -1.29 -8.60
C ASP A 47 6.87 0.14 -8.56
N VAL A 48 5.56 0.28 -8.78
CA VAL A 48 4.87 1.56 -8.88
C VAL A 48 4.28 1.94 -7.53
N GLY A 49 4.85 2.98 -6.91
CA GLY A 49 4.59 3.35 -5.52
C GLY A 49 5.29 2.38 -4.59
N VAL A 50 6.61 2.39 -4.64
CA VAL A 50 7.46 1.41 -3.94
C VAL A 50 7.28 1.46 -2.42
N GLY A 51 6.90 2.63 -1.87
CA GLY A 51 6.79 2.85 -0.43
C GLY A 51 8.10 2.47 0.27
N THR A 52 8.01 1.66 1.31
CA THR A 52 9.17 1.11 2.05
C THR A 52 9.64 -0.26 1.50
N GLY A 53 9.21 -0.61 0.29
CA GLY A 53 9.67 -1.81 -0.41
C GLY A 53 8.87 -3.09 -0.14
N ASN A 54 7.62 -2.97 0.25
CA ASN A 54 6.75 -4.12 0.58
C ASN A 54 6.61 -5.15 -0.57
N LEU A 55 6.67 -4.72 -1.83
CA LEU A 55 6.74 -5.62 -2.99
C LEU A 55 8.18 -5.88 -3.45
N SER A 56 9.01 -4.85 -3.53
CA SER A 56 10.37 -4.94 -4.05
C SER A 56 11.25 -5.89 -3.25
N ARG A 57 11.20 -5.81 -1.92
CA ARG A 57 12.02 -6.65 -1.02
C ARG A 57 11.72 -8.14 -1.16
N PRO A 58 10.46 -8.62 -1.08
CA PRO A 58 10.14 -10.02 -1.32
C PRO A 58 10.31 -10.45 -2.78
N ALA A 59 10.09 -9.59 -3.77
CA ALA A 59 10.36 -9.90 -5.18
C ALA A 59 11.84 -10.23 -5.42
N LEU A 60 12.74 -9.37 -4.92
CA LEU A 60 14.18 -9.56 -5.01
C LEU A 60 14.69 -10.79 -4.23
N ALA A 61 14.03 -11.15 -3.13
CA ALA A 61 14.32 -12.36 -2.38
C ALA A 61 13.83 -13.62 -3.10
N ARG A 62 12.64 -13.57 -3.71
CA ARG A 62 12.02 -14.69 -4.43
C ARG A 62 12.73 -15.02 -5.76
N TRP A 63 13.20 -13.98 -6.46
CA TRP A 63 13.74 -14.10 -7.82
C TRP A 63 15.17 -13.54 -7.93
N PRO A 64 16.22 -14.38 -7.73
CA PRO A 64 17.61 -13.92 -7.75
C PRO A 64 18.06 -13.30 -9.08
N GLY A 65 17.41 -13.66 -10.21
CA GLY A 65 17.74 -13.13 -11.54
C GLY A 65 17.08 -11.80 -11.89
N VAL A 66 16.23 -11.26 -11.01
CA VAL A 66 15.40 -10.07 -11.28
C VAL A 66 16.08 -8.81 -10.75
N ARG A 67 15.95 -7.71 -11.50
CA ARG A 67 16.20 -6.35 -11.08
C ARG A 67 14.89 -5.61 -10.92
N VAL A 68 14.81 -4.76 -9.90
CA VAL A 68 13.63 -3.96 -9.61
C VAL A 68 14.00 -2.48 -9.65
N THR A 69 13.27 -1.71 -10.46
CA THR A 69 13.23 -0.27 -10.34
C THR A 69 11.98 0.11 -9.53
N GLY A 70 12.17 0.80 -8.41
CA GLY A 70 11.07 1.30 -7.58
C GLY A 70 10.83 2.79 -7.84
N ILE A 71 9.58 3.19 -8.03
CA ILE A 71 9.22 4.61 -8.06
C ILE A 71 8.25 4.95 -6.94
N ASP A 72 8.41 6.14 -6.39
CA ASP A 72 7.45 6.75 -5.47
C ASP A 72 7.42 8.27 -5.67
N ALA A 73 6.30 8.90 -5.32
CA ALA A 73 6.20 10.36 -5.30
C ALA A 73 6.96 10.94 -4.09
N SER A 74 7.08 10.17 -3.00
CA SER A 74 7.82 10.51 -1.78
C SER A 74 9.30 10.14 -1.93
N ARG A 75 10.15 11.12 -1.68
CA ARG A 75 11.62 10.93 -1.64
C ARG A 75 12.03 10.04 -0.46
N GLU A 76 11.39 10.23 0.68
CA GLU A 76 11.71 9.50 1.91
C GLU A 76 11.32 8.02 1.80
N MET A 77 10.22 7.70 1.11
CA MET A 77 9.85 6.31 0.80
C MET A 77 10.90 5.62 -0.06
N VAL A 78 11.37 6.27 -1.12
CA VAL A 78 12.44 5.75 -1.98
C VAL A 78 13.73 5.51 -1.16
N ALA A 79 14.16 6.51 -0.39
CA ALA A 79 15.37 6.44 0.42
C ALA A 79 15.28 5.33 1.49
N THR A 80 14.12 5.17 2.12
CA THR A 80 13.86 4.10 3.10
C THR A 80 14.00 2.72 2.46
N THR A 81 13.43 2.52 1.26
CA THR A 81 13.56 1.24 0.55
C THR A 81 15.02 0.95 0.18
N GLU A 82 15.76 1.94 -0.31
CA GLU A 82 17.19 1.79 -0.63
C GLU A 82 18.01 1.42 0.60
N ALA A 83 17.77 2.10 1.74
CA ALA A 83 18.45 1.81 3.00
C ALA A 83 18.16 0.39 3.50
N LEU A 84 16.89 -0.02 3.53
CA LEU A 84 16.48 -1.36 3.98
C LEU A 84 17.07 -2.48 3.11
N LEU A 85 17.20 -2.25 1.80
CA LEU A 85 17.81 -3.22 0.88
C LEU A 85 19.34 -3.24 1.00
N ALA A 86 19.99 -2.10 1.24
CA ALA A 86 21.43 -2.04 1.49
C ALA A 86 21.80 -2.75 2.80
N ASP A 87 20.99 -2.59 3.84
CA ASP A 87 21.20 -3.21 5.16
C ASP A 87 20.89 -4.72 5.17
N ALA A 88 20.29 -5.26 4.12
CA ALA A 88 19.96 -6.69 4.03
C ALA A 88 21.19 -7.61 4.02
N GLY A 89 22.40 -7.08 3.75
CA GLY A 89 23.65 -7.82 3.81
C GLY A 89 23.87 -8.82 2.64
N ASP A 90 23.10 -8.70 1.57
CA ASP A 90 23.18 -9.54 0.36
C ASP A 90 23.14 -8.70 -0.92
N ASP A 91 22.97 -9.34 -2.09
CA ASP A 91 23.00 -8.67 -3.40
C ASP A 91 21.72 -7.91 -3.78
N ARG A 92 20.67 -7.95 -2.95
CA ARG A 92 19.37 -7.33 -3.27
C ARG A 92 19.49 -5.82 -3.47
N GLY A 93 20.30 -5.14 -2.65
CA GLY A 93 20.59 -3.72 -2.82
C GLY A 93 21.22 -3.39 -4.18
N ALA A 94 22.11 -4.25 -4.70
CA ALA A 94 22.72 -4.07 -6.02
C ALA A 94 21.75 -4.32 -7.19
N ARG A 95 20.64 -5.00 -6.95
CA ARG A 95 19.60 -5.31 -7.93
C ARG A 95 18.38 -4.36 -7.85
N PHE A 96 18.42 -3.38 -6.97
CA PHE A 96 17.39 -2.36 -6.81
C PHE A 96 17.90 -0.99 -7.25
N SER A 97 16.99 -0.18 -7.81
CA SER A 97 17.21 1.25 -8.04
C SER A 97 15.93 2.02 -7.74
N GLY A 98 16.05 3.05 -6.89
CA GLY A 98 14.94 3.92 -6.52
C GLY A 98 14.89 5.19 -7.38
N ARG A 99 13.69 5.71 -7.66
CA ARG A 99 13.50 6.98 -8.37
C ARG A 99 12.26 7.70 -7.90
N VAL A 100 12.38 9.00 -7.64
CA VAL A 100 11.21 9.85 -7.35
C VAL A 100 10.47 10.13 -8.65
N ALA A 101 9.22 9.66 -8.74
CA ALA A 101 8.38 9.85 -9.93
C ALA A 101 6.89 9.63 -9.60
N PHE A 102 6.02 10.14 -10.48
CA PHE A 102 4.57 9.99 -10.39
C PHE A 102 4.07 8.89 -11.33
N ALA A 103 3.19 8.02 -10.85
CA ALA A 103 2.63 6.91 -11.63
C ALA A 103 1.90 7.34 -12.91
N ALA A 104 1.37 8.57 -12.94
CA ALA A 104 0.68 9.13 -14.11
C ALA A 104 1.62 9.76 -15.15
N GLU A 105 2.94 9.79 -14.90
CA GLU A 105 3.95 10.36 -15.80
C GLU A 105 5.29 9.65 -15.54
N LEU A 106 5.41 8.43 -16.07
CA LEU A 106 6.57 7.59 -15.84
C LEU A 106 7.77 8.04 -16.68
N PRO A 107 8.93 8.34 -16.04
CA PRO A 107 10.13 8.85 -16.73
C PRO A 107 10.94 7.74 -17.37
N PHE A 108 10.29 6.86 -18.12
CA PHE A 108 10.90 5.72 -18.82
C PHE A 108 10.41 5.70 -20.27
N ASP A 109 11.23 5.14 -21.13
CA ASP A 109 10.89 4.91 -22.53
C ASP A 109 9.83 3.80 -22.66
N ASP A 110 9.18 3.74 -23.82
CA ASP A 110 8.25 2.68 -24.14
C ASP A 110 8.96 1.31 -24.10
N ALA A 111 8.25 0.29 -23.65
CA ALA A 111 8.75 -1.09 -23.67
C ALA A 111 10.11 -1.29 -22.94
N THR A 112 10.25 -0.66 -21.77
CA THR A 112 11.43 -0.78 -20.91
C THR A 112 11.41 -1.99 -19.99
N PHE A 113 10.25 -2.32 -19.43
CA PHE A 113 10.10 -3.34 -18.39
C PHE A 113 9.40 -4.61 -18.90
N ASP A 114 9.74 -5.74 -18.31
CA ASP A 114 9.11 -7.03 -18.58
C ASP A 114 7.85 -7.21 -17.75
N ALA A 115 7.85 -6.68 -16.52
CA ALA A 115 6.68 -6.70 -15.65
C ALA A 115 6.61 -5.42 -14.80
N ALA A 116 5.41 -5.15 -14.28
CA ALA A 116 5.19 -4.10 -13.30
C ALA A 116 4.29 -4.61 -12.17
N MET A 117 4.48 -4.06 -10.98
CA MET A 117 3.71 -4.38 -9.79
C MET A 117 3.33 -3.11 -9.03
N SER A 118 2.28 -3.19 -8.21
CA SER A 118 1.87 -2.06 -7.35
C SER A 118 1.04 -2.55 -6.17
N SER A 119 1.21 -1.93 -5.01
CA SER A 119 0.50 -2.29 -3.78
C SER A 119 -0.04 -1.05 -3.08
N PHE A 120 -1.37 -0.92 -3.02
CA PHE A 120 -2.09 0.17 -2.37
C PHE A 120 -1.68 1.60 -2.82
N VAL A 121 -1.48 1.79 -4.12
CA VAL A 121 -1.09 3.08 -4.72
C VAL A 121 -2.19 3.64 -5.63
N LEU A 122 -2.85 2.77 -6.40
CA LEU A 122 -3.77 3.23 -7.46
C LEU A 122 -4.99 4.00 -6.93
N GLN A 123 -5.37 3.84 -5.67
CA GLN A 123 -6.40 4.64 -5.02
C GLN A 123 -5.93 6.07 -4.69
N LEU A 124 -4.62 6.29 -4.60
CA LEU A 124 -4.01 7.58 -4.24
C LEU A 124 -3.72 8.47 -5.46
N VAL A 125 -3.67 7.88 -6.66
CA VAL A 125 -3.33 8.64 -7.86
C VAL A 125 -4.50 9.48 -8.36
N PRO A 126 -4.29 10.75 -8.74
CA PRO A 126 -5.36 11.63 -9.22
C PRO A 126 -6.10 11.07 -10.46
N SER A 127 -5.43 10.28 -11.28
CA SER A 127 -5.99 9.65 -12.47
C SER A 127 -5.46 8.23 -12.69
N ARG A 128 -6.20 7.22 -12.17
CA ARG A 128 -5.89 5.80 -12.42
C ARG A 128 -5.81 5.47 -13.91
N ALA A 129 -6.71 6.08 -14.71
CA ALA A 129 -6.70 5.84 -16.15
C ALA A 129 -5.41 6.31 -16.84
N LYS A 130 -4.81 7.41 -16.37
CA LYS A 130 -3.51 7.89 -16.88
C LYS A 130 -2.39 6.98 -16.40
N ALA A 131 -2.37 6.64 -15.11
CA ALA A 131 -1.37 5.75 -14.53
C ALA A 131 -1.36 4.37 -15.22
N LEU A 132 -2.54 3.75 -15.40
CA LEU A 132 -2.65 2.45 -16.09
C LEU A 132 -2.17 2.49 -17.54
N ARG A 133 -2.40 3.60 -18.27
CA ARG A 133 -1.87 3.78 -19.63
C ARG A 133 -0.35 3.94 -19.64
N GLU A 134 0.21 4.69 -18.70
CA GLU A 134 1.66 4.84 -18.54
C GLU A 134 2.32 3.51 -18.19
N ILE A 135 1.78 2.77 -17.21
CA ILE A 135 2.26 1.43 -16.87
C ILE A 135 2.22 0.50 -18.10
N ARG A 136 1.13 0.55 -18.88
CA ARG A 136 1.06 -0.23 -20.11
C ARG A 136 2.10 0.22 -21.15
N ARG A 137 2.36 1.52 -21.28
CA ARG A 137 3.32 2.07 -22.24
C ARG A 137 4.74 1.56 -22.00
N ILE A 138 5.15 1.54 -20.72
CA ILE A 138 6.53 1.15 -20.35
C ILE A 138 6.75 -0.35 -20.32
N LEU A 139 5.71 -1.17 -20.31
CA LEU A 139 5.84 -2.62 -20.41
C LEU A 139 6.22 -3.03 -21.83
N ARG A 140 7.05 -4.06 -22.01
CA ARG A 140 7.29 -4.72 -23.29
C ARG A 140 6.03 -5.45 -23.79
N PRO A 141 5.88 -5.68 -25.11
CA PRO A 141 4.84 -6.59 -25.60
C PRO A 141 4.94 -7.96 -24.89
N GLY A 142 3.82 -8.45 -24.38
CA GLY A 142 3.78 -9.64 -23.53
C GLY A 142 4.07 -9.39 -22.05
N GLY A 143 4.54 -8.19 -21.68
CA GLY A 143 4.78 -7.82 -20.29
C GLY A 143 3.51 -7.75 -19.46
N MET A 144 3.61 -8.06 -18.20
CA MET A 144 2.48 -8.21 -17.27
C MET A 144 2.47 -7.10 -16.21
N PHE A 145 1.28 -6.62 -15.87
CA PHE A 145 1.05 -5.79 -14.70
C PHE A 145 0.15 -6.51 -13.70
N ALA A 146 0.54 -6.50 -12.42
CA ALA A 146 -0.27 -7.01 -11.32
C ALA A 146 -0.30 -6.01 -10.17
N TYR A 147 -1.46 -5.84 -9.54
CA TYR A 147 -1.61 -4.94 -8.40
C TYR A 147 -2.63 -5.40 -7.38
N VAL A 148 -2.53 -4.84 -6.17
CA VAL A 148 -3.52 -4.91 -5.12
C VAL A 148 -3.91 -3.50 -4.68
N THR A 149 -5.20 -3.31 -4.35
CA THR A 149 -5.71 -2.05 -3.80
C THR A 149 -7.01 -2.28 -3.03
N TRP A 150 -7.48 -1.23 -2.32
CA TRP A 150 -8.73 -1.31 -1.57
C TRP A 150 -9.95 -1.42 -2.47
N LEU A 151 -10.90 -2.24 -2.02
CA LEU A 151 -12.29 -2.18 -2.45
C LEU A 151 -13.09 -1.33 -1.47
N VAL A 152 -14.09 -0.61 -1.98
CA VAL A 152 -15.12 0.00 -1.12
C VAL A 152 -15.72 -1.08 -0.23
N ASP A 153 -15.63 -0.88 1.08
CA ASP A 153 -16.15 -1.79 2.09
C ASP A 153 -16.88 -0.97 3.16
N GLU A 154 -18.09 -1.38 3.51
CA GLU A 154 -18.89 -0.75 4.56
C GLU A 154 -18.55 -1.29 5.97
N ARG A 155 -17.61 -2.22 6.09
CA ARG A 155 -17.25 -2.83 7.37
C ARG A 155 -16.50 -1.83 8.22
N ALA A 156 -17.06 -1.58 9.41
CA ALA A 156 -16.39 -0.77 10.41
C ALA A 156 -15.55 -1.68 11.32
N PHE A 157 -14.29 -1.33 11.54
CA PHE A 157 -13.40 -1.95 12.51
C PHE A 157 -13.81 -1.52 13.92
N ALA A 158 -14.00 -2.47 14.84
CA ALA A 158 -14.52 -2.14 16.17
C ALA A 158 -13.61 -1.21 16.99
N PRO A 159 -12.28 -1.36 16.98
CA PRO A 159 -11.37 -0.42 17.62
C PRO A 159 -11.47 1.03 17.12
N ASP A 160 -11.64 1.26 15.80
CA ASP A 160 -11.81 2.62 15.23
C ASP A 160 -13.07 3.27 15.82
N ARG A 161 -14.21 2.54 15.85
CA ARG A 161 -15.45 3.06 16.43
C ARG A 161 -15.35 3.40 17.91
N ILE A 162 -14.54 2.64 18.66
CA ILE A 162 -14.28 2.92 20.07
C ILE A 162 -13.44 4.19 20.20
N PHE A 163 -12.47 4.36 19.31
CA PHE A 163 -11.62 5.54 19.25
C PHE A 163 -12.44 6.79 18.96
N ASP A 164 -13.24 6.79 17.89
CA ASP A 164 -14.11 7.89 17.48
C ASP A 164 -15.08 8.26 18.62
N ALA A 165 -15.76 7.27 19.21
CA ALA A 165 -16.67 7.51 20.33
C ALA A 165 -15.98 8.11 21.58
N LEU A 166 -14.69 7.82 21.78
CA LEU A 166 -13.90 8.43 22.85
C LEU A 166 -13.47 9.86 22.51
N LEU A 167 -13.15 10.15 21.26
CA LEU A 167 -12.87 11.51 20.80
C LEU A 167 -14.08 12.41 21.09
N ASP A 168 -15.29 11.97 20.72
CA ASP A 168 -16.54 12.68 21.02
C ASP A 168 -16.72 12.92 22.53
N GLU A 169 -16.50 11.88 23.38
CA GLU A 169 -16.63 12.01 24.84
C GLU A 169 -15.63 12.99 25.45
N PHE A 170 -14.46 13.14 24.86
CA PHE A 170 -13.42 14.06 25.30
C PHE A 170 -13.56 15.46 24.67
N GLY A 171 -14.51 15.63 23.74
CA GLY A 171 -14.79 16.91 23.08
C GLY A 171 -13.77 17.30 22.02
N PHE A 172 -13.11 16.31 21.42
CA PHE A 172 -12.33 16.50 20.19
C PHE A 172 -13.31 16.45 19.02
N ASP A 173 -13.35 17.51 18.23
CA ASP A 173 -14.08 17.50 16.97
C ASP A 173 -13.32 16.54 16.02
N ASP A 174 -14.02 15.48 15.61
CA ASP A 174 -13.53 14.65 14.52
C ASP A 174 -13.57 15.52 13.24
N ASP A 175 -12.40 15.83 12.69
CA ASP A 175 -12.32 16.44 11.37
C ASP A 175 -12.92 15.44 10.39
N GLU A 176 -14.19 15.65 10.08
CA GLU A 176 -15.08 14.97 9.14
C GLU A 176 -14.47 13.72 8.46
N ASP A 177 -15.20 12.60 8.61
CA ASP A 177 -15.12 11.40 7.77
C ASP A 177 -14.37 11.67 6.45
N ARG A 178 -13.06 11.52 6.45
CA ARG A 178 -12.28 11.68 5.21
C ARG A 178 -12.68 10.52 4.33
N PRO A 179 -13.53 10.73 3.30
CA PRO A 179 -13.90 9.63 2.45
C PRO A 179 -12.60 9.04 1.92
N ARG A 180 -12.43 7.73 2.03
CA ARG A 180 -11.37 7.00 1.31
C ARG A 180 -11.65 7.17 -0.19
N SER A 181 -11.44 8.40 -0.67
CA SER A 181 -11.67 8.80 -2.05
C SER A 181 -10.61 8.13 -2.89
N GLY A 182 -11.00 7.15 -3.67
CA GLY A 182 -10.09 6.46 -4.57
C GLY A 182 -10.17 4.94 -4.50
N ASP A 183 -10.81 4.38 -3.49
CA ASP A 183 -11.07 2.95 -3.41
C ASP A 183 -11.86 2.47 -4.63
N ILE A 184 -11.58 1.25 -5.08
CA ILE A 184 -12.26 0.70 -6.26
C ILE A 184 -13.65 0.18 -5.86
N PRO A 185 -14.72 0.61 -6.55
CA PRO A 185 -16.08 0.24 -6.17
C PRO A 185 -16.40 -1.26 -6.30
N SER A 186 -15.76 -1.96 -7.25
CA SER A 186 -15.99 -3.40 -7.45
C SER A 186 -14.86 -4.07 -8.22
N VAL A 187 -14.82 -5.41 -8.18
CA VAL A 187 -13.89 -6.24 -8.96
C VAL A 187 -14.03 -5.99 -10.45
N GLU A 188 -15.28 -5.88 -10.93
CA GLU A 188 -15.60 -5.61 -12.34
C GLU A 188 -15.09 -4.25 -12.77
N ARG A 189 -15.11 -3.26 -11.86
CA ARG A 189 -14.57 -1.92 -12.11
C ARG A 189 -13.06 -1.98 -12.27
N ALA A 190 -12.34 -2.70 -11.39
CA ALA A 190 -10.90 -2.92 -11.51
C ALA A 190 -10.53 -3.52 -12.87
N ALA A 191 -11.20 -4.63 -13.23
CA ALA A 191 -11.00 -5.29 -14.51
C ALA A 191 -11.34 -4.40 -15.72
N SER A 192 -12.42 -3.64 -15.63
CA SER A 192 -12.84 -2.70 -16.70
C SER A 192 -11.83 -1.56 -16.89
N GLU A 193 -11.27 -1.00 -15.83
CA GLU A 193 -10.26 0.05 -15.91
C GLU A 193 -8.98 -0.47 -16.60
N MET A 194 -8.51 -1.67 -16.26
CA MET A 194 -7.38 -2.30 -16.94
C MET A 194 -7.65 -2.54 -18.45
N ARG A 195 -8.83 -3.10 -18.79
CA ARG A 195 -9.20 -3.33 -20.19
C ARG A 195 -9.26 -2.03 -20.98
N ARG A 196 -9.82 -0.94 -20.41
CA ARG A 196 -9.85 0.40 -21.02
C ARG A 196 -8.46 1.01 -21.20
N ALA A 197 -7.52 0.67 -20.34
CA ALA A 197 -6.11 1.05 -20.49
C ALA A 197 -5.39 0.22 -21.58
N GLY A 198 -6.03 -0.83 -22.13
CA GLY A 198 -5.54 -1.65 -23.24
C GLY A 198 -4.83 -2.94 -22.81
N PHE A 199 -4.94 -3.33 -21.54
CA PHE A 199 -4.49 -4.67 -21.10
C PHE A 199 -5.43 -5.77 -21.62
N ARG A 200 -4.88 -6.97 -21.86
CA ARG A 200 -5.57 -8.18 -22.28
C ARG A 200 -5.38 -9.29 -21.24
N GLY A 201 -6.18 -10.36 -21.33
CA GLY A 201 -6.14 -11.44 -20.35
C GLY A 201 -6.36 -10.95 -18.93
N VAL A 202 -7.21 -9.93 -18.76
CA VAL A 202 -7.39 -9.26 -17.46
C VAL A 202 -8.13 -10.18 -16.51
N GLU A 203 -7.49 -10.47 -15.39
CA GLU A 203 -8.04 -11.19 -14.25
C GLU A 203 -8.18 -10.24 -13.06
N ALA A 204 -9.30 -10.32 -12.35
CA ALA A 204 -9.48 -9.60 -11.11
C ALA A 204 -10.24 -10.47 -10.11
N SER A 205 -9.86 -10.39 -8.85
CA SER A 205 -10.48 -11.16 -7.77
C SER A 205 -10.53 -10.35 -6.47
N ARG A 206 -11.62 -10.54 -5.72
CA ARG A 206 -11.77 -10.02 -4.37
C ARG A 206 -11.01 -10.91 -3.39
N ALA A 207 -10.43 -10.30 -2.37
CA ALA A 207 -9.93 -10.96 -1.17
C ALA A 207 -10.24 -10.11 0.07
N VAL A 208 -9.87 -10.61 1.22
CA VAL A 208 -9.92 -9.88 2.49
C VAL A 208 -8.51 -9.82 3.04
N LEU A 209 -8.03 -8.62 3.29
CA LEU A 209 -6.87 -8.39 4.13
C LEU A 209 -7.32 -8.61 5.57
N ASP A 210 -6.69 -9.53 6.28
CA ASP A 210 -6.98 -9.84 7.69
C ASP A 210 -5.69 -9.67 8.49
N HIS A 211 -5.70 -8.74 9.43
CA HIS A 211 -4.58 -8.49 10.33
C HIS A 211 -5.09 -8.44 11.77
N ALA A 212 -4.52 -9.29 12.63
CA ALA A 212 -4.84 -9.33 14.05
C ALA A 212 -4.00 -8.30 14.82
N PHE A 213 -4.62 -7.26 15.34
CA PHE A 213 -3.97 -6.36 16.28
C PHE A 213 -4.01 -6.95 17.70
N THR A 214 -2.95 -6.70 18.46
CA THR A 214 -3.04 -6.73 19.91
C THR A 214 -3.54 -5.37 20.41
N VAL A 215 -4.11 -5.33 21.62
CA VAL A 215 -4.56 -4.06 22.24
C VAL A 215 -3.40 -3.04 22.30
N ASP A 216 -2.23 -3.50 22.76
CA ASP A 216 -1.04 -2.63 22.84
C ASP A 216 -0.54 -2.21 21.47
N GLY A 217 -0.52 -3.14 20.51
CA GLY A 217 -0.10 -2.85 19.13
C GLY A 217 -1.00 -1.84 18.44
N TYR A 218 -2.32 -1.92 18.64
CA TYR A 218 -3.25 -0.96 18.06
C TYR A 218 -3.13 0.44 18.71
N ILE A 219 -2.98 0.49 20.04
CA ILE A 219 -2.72 1.76 20.73
C ILE A 219 -1.42 2.41 20.23
N SER A 220 -0.35 1.64 20.08
CA SER A 220 0.91 2.15 19.54
C SER A 220 0.78 2.58 18.08
N PHE A 221 0.05 1.83 17.26
CA PHE A 221 -0.25 2.20 15.87
C PHE A 221 -0.89 3.59 15.79
N LEU A 222 -1.92 3.86 16.60
CA LEU A 222 -2.57 5.18 16.61
C LEU A 222 -1.65 6.28 17.19
N THR A 223 -0.99 6.02 18.32
CA THR A 223 -0.24 7.07 19.05
C THR A 223 1.12 7.41 18.44
N GLU A 224 1.70 6.49 17.64
CA GLU A 224 3.04 6.63 17.06
C GLU A 224 3.00 6.75 15.51
N TYR A 225 1.81 6.69 14.89
CA TYR A 225 1.69 6.72 13.44
C TYR A 225 0.40 7.38 12.93
N ASP A 226 -0.78 6.74 13.10
CA ASP A 226 -2.00 7.17 12.37
C ASP A 226 -2.57 8.48 12.91
N GLU A 227 -2.57 8.66 14.24
CA GLU A 227 -3.09 9.81 14.96
C GLU A 227 -2.01 10.51 15.83
N GLU A 228 -0.73 10.37 15.45
CA GLU A 228 0.41 10.92 16.19
C GLU A 228 0.20 12.40 16.53
N THR A 229 -0.17 13.23 15.57
CA THR A 229 -0.40 14.67 15.74
C THR A 229 -1.48 14.96 16.77
N LEU A 230 -2.60 14.23 16.72
CA LEU A 230 -3.70 14.38 17.69
C LEU A 230 -3.19 14.11 19.11
N PHE A 231 -2.41 13.04 19.30
CA PHE A 231 -1.88 12.70 20.61
C PHE A 231 -0.75 13.63 21.07
N GLU A 232 -0.02 14.27 20.17
CA GLU A 232 0.97 15.31 20.50
C GLU A 232 0.27 16.57 21.01
N ASP A 233 -0.86 16.95 20.41
CA ASP A 233 -1.64 18.13 20.77
C ASP A 233 -2.44 17.95 22.08
N MET A 234 -2.71 16.70 22.47
CA MET A 234 -3.40 16.40 23.73
C MET A 234 -2.57 16.79 24.96
N GLY A 235 -3.20 17.46 25.95
CA GLY A 235 -2.59 17.70 27.25
C GLY A 235 -2.19 16.39 27.95
N ARG A 236 -1.02 16.34 28.61
CA ARG A 236 -0.48 15.11 29.24
C ARG A 236 -1.47 14.35 30.13
N SER A 237 -2.26 15.06 30.94
CA SER A 237 -3.26 14.46 31.83
C SER A 237 -4.48 13.93 31.05
N GLU A 238 -4.85 14.60 29.99
CA GLU A 238 -5.94 14.23 29.10
C GLU A 238 -5.58 13.01 28.28
N ARG A 239 -4.43 13.01 27.60
CA ARG A 239 -3.87 11.85 26.89
C ARG A 239 -3.83 10.62 27.80
N ARG A 240 -3.35 10.77 29.05
CA ARG A 240 -3.32 9.64 30.00
C ARG A 240 -4.70 9.08 30.30
N ARG A 241 -5.71 9.95 30.56
CA ARG A 241 -7.09 9.53 30.84
C ARG A 241 -7.72 8.87 29.61
N PHE A 242 -7.49 9.44 28.43
CA PHE A 242 -7.96 8.89 27.16
C PHE A 242 -7.42 7.48 26.96
N LEU A 243 -6.09 7.30 27.01
CA LEU A 243 -5.44 6.01 26.77
C LEU A 243 -5.84 4.93 27.80
N ILE A 244 -6.09 5.29 29.06
CA ILE A 244 -6.60 4.35 30.07
C ILE A 244 -7.98 3.84 29.65
N ARG A 245 -8.92 4.75 29.34
CA ARG A 245 -10.28 4.38 28.93
C ARG A 245 -10.29 3.61 27.61
N PHE A 246 -9.46 4.03 26.66
CA PHE A 246 -9.33 3.36 25.38
C PHE A 246 -8.87 1.92 25.56
N ARG A 247 -7.80 1.70 26.33
CA ARG A 247 -7.33 0.35 26.67
C ARG A 247 -8.40 -0.50 27.35
N GLU A 248 -9.11 0.04 28.33
CA GLU A 248 -10.17 -0.69 29.03
C GLU A 248 -11.27 -1.15 28.06
N ARG A 249 -11.68 -0.30 27.13
CA ARG A 249 -12.70 -0.65 26.12
C ARG A 249 -12.19 -1.66 25.10
N LEU A 250 -10.94 -1.52 24.65
CA LEU A 250 -10.35 -2.50 23.74
C LEU A 250 -10.18 -3.88 24.40
N MET A 251 -9.80 -3.92 25.68
CA MET A 251 -9.69 -5.18 26.44
C MET A 251 -11.05 -5.86 26.68
N ALA A 252 -12.16 -5.16 26.56
CA ALA A 252 -13.50 -5.72 26.66
C ALA A 252 -14.01 -6.31 25.32
N LEU A 253 -13.28 -6.13 24.22
CA LEU A 253 -13.62 -6.72 22.93
C LEU A 253 -13.28 -8.23 22.90
N ASP A 254 -14.08 -8.97 22.15
CA ASP A 254 -13.69 -10.33 21.78
C ASP A 254 -12.45 -10.28 20.88
N PRO A 255 -11.52 -11.27 20.96
CA PRO A 255 -10.32 -11.30 20.12
C PRO A 255 -10.60 -11.15 18.62
N ASP A 256 -11.71 -11.69 18.11
CA ASP A 256 -12.09 -11.57 16.70
C ASP A 256 -12.40 -10.12 16.27
N GLN A 257 -12.82 -9.27 17.21
CA GLN A 257 -13.11 -7.86 16.96
C GLN A 257 -11.83 -7.00 16.83
N LEU A 258 -10.67 -7.53 17.24
CA LEU A 258 -9.35 -6.92 17.04
C LEU A 258 -8.73 -7.27 15.68
N HIS A 259 -9.42 -8.05 14.85
CA HIS A 259 -9.01 -8.30 13.49
C HIS A 259 -9.45 -7.16 12.57
N PHE A 260 -8.47 -6.46 12.03
CA PHE A 260 -8.68 -5.51 10.94
C PHE A 260 -8.94 -6.31 9.65
N ARG A 261 -10.19 -6.31 9.20
CA ARG A 261 -10.59 -7.00 7.96
C ARG A 261 -11.10 -6.00 6.96
N ALA A 262 -10.40 -5.85 5.86
CA ALA A 262 -10.76 -4.93 4.78
C ALA A 262 -10.84 -5.65 3.44
N ALA A 263 -11.81 -5.28 2.62
CA ALA A 263 -11.93 -5.80 1.27
C ALA A 263 -10.84 -5.22 0.38
N ILE A 264 -10.17 -6.10 -0.36
CA ILE A 264 -9.15 -5.74 -1.34
C ILE A 264 -9.45 -6.38 -2.69
N VAL A 265 -8.92 -5.80 -3.75
CA VAL A 265 -8.96 -6.37 -5.09
C VAL A 265 -7.55 -6.57 -5.62
N TYR A 266 -7.30 -7.76 -6.12
CA TYR A 266 -6.17 -8.06 -6.98
C TYR A 266 -6.60 -7.94 -8.43
N ALA A 267 -5.78 -7.30 -9.25
CA ALA A 267 -5.98 -7.34 -10.68
C ALA A 267 -4.65 -7.50 -11.42
N SER A 268 -4.70 -8.21 -12.55
CA SER A 268 -3.55 -8.41 -13.41
C SER A 268 -3.97 -8.42 -14.88
N GLY A 269 -3.02 -8.19 -15.78
CA GLY A 269 -3.26 -8.22 -17.21
C GLY A 269 -1.97 -8.03 -17.99
N VAL A 270 -2.01 -8.43 -19.26
CA VAL A 270 -0.84 -8.44 -20.15
C VAL A 270 -0.93 -7.30 -21.15
N ARG A 271 0.20 -6.64 -21.45
CA ARG A 271 0.32 -5.76 -22.62
C ARG A 271 0.29 -6.59 -23.88
N SER A 272 -0.76 -6.45 -24.70
CA SER A 272 -0.74 -6.98 -26.07
C SER A 272 0.30 -6.25 -26.92
N GLY A 273 0.85 -6.93 -27.88
CA GLY A 273 1.72 -6.35 -28.91
C GLY A 273 1.05 -5.26 -29.73
#